data_66e5efcff9b717c71e0aa4d9327f8891
#
_entry.id   66e5efcff9b717c71e0aa4d9327f8891
#
_cell.length_a   1.000
_cell.length_b   1.000
_cell.length_c   1.000
_cell.angle_alpha   90.00
_cell.angle_beta   90.00
_cell.angle_gamma   90.00
#
_symmetry.space_group_name_H-M   'P 1'
#
loop_
_entity.id
_entity.type
_entity.pdbx_description
1 polymer ?
#
loop_
_entity_poly.entity_id
_entity_poly.type
_entity_poly.pdbx_seq_one_letter_code
_entity_poly.pdbx_strand_id
1 'polypeptide(L)'
;MSEGLNFEKISVHDTPKQSPGFLLWHISTSWRTSIESVLKTLGLTHPQFVVLATVGWLTRNGDLVNQVAIGKMAGLDPNTNSQIIKGLEQKGLAKRVPSSDGRAKNVSLTKTGAHILNQALPAVEKADSHFFNLLNAKELNLMTQTFQKLVPKGVTD
;
A
#
# COMPACT_ATOMS: atom_id res chain seq x y z
N MET A 1 19.58 40.51 -13.74
CA MET A 1 19.02 39.52 -14.71
C MET A 1 19.29 38.12 -14.13
N SER A 2 18.28 37.40 -13.71
CA SER A 2 18.46 36.03 -13.28
C SER A 2 18.91 35.23 -14.49
N GLU A 3 20.09 34.61 -14.44
CA GLU A 3 20.46 33.60 -15.43
C GLU A 3 19.39 32.53 -15.38
N GLY A 4 18.66 32.39 -16.48
CA GLY A 4 17.60 31.35 -16.60
C GLY A 4 18.22 29.98 -16.45
N LEU A 5 17.57 29.11 -15.69
CA LEU A 5 17.99 27.72 -15.52
C LEU A 5 18.09 27.03 -16.88
N ASN A 6 19.28 26.52 -17.22
CA ASN A 6 19.47 25.78 -18.48
C ASN A 6 19.25 24.29 -18.23
N PHE A 7 18.01 23.83 -18.44
CA PHE A 7 17.61 22.44 -18.25
C PHE A 7 18.39 21.46 -19.12
N GLU A 8 18.78 21.85 -20.33
CA GLU A 8 19.55 20.98 -21.25
C GLU A 8 20.92 20.60 -20.70
N LYS A 9 21.48 21.43 -19.80
CA LYS A 9 22.78 21.16 -19.16
C LYS A 9 22.69 20.33 -17.87
N ILE A 10 21.51 20.27 -17.25
CA ILE A 10 21.34 19.63 -15.92
C ILE A 10 20.41 18.42 -15.94
N SER A 11 19.68 18.20 -17.02
CA SER A 11 18.81 17.04 -17.19
C SER A 11 19.36 16.09 -18.24
N VAL A 12 19.25 14.78 -18.00
CA VAL A 12 19.53 13.73 -18.99
C VAL A 12 18.33 13.43 -19.87
N HIS A 13 17.21 14.08 -19.63
CA HIS A 13 15.96 13.91 -20.37
C HIS A 13 15.60 15.22 -21.09
N ASP A 14 15.25 15.13 -22.36
CA ASP A 14 14.83 16.29 -23.15
C ASP A 14 13.48 16.85 -22.68
N THR A 15 12.62 15.98 -22.16
CA THR A 15 11.30 16.37 -21.65
C THR A 15 10.95 15.58 -20.37
N PRO A 16 10.12 16.13 -19.49
CA PRO A 16 9.65 15.43 -18.28
C PRO A 16 8.99 14.08 -18.59
N LYS A 17 8.35 13.93 -19.75
CA LYS A 17 7.70 12.68 -20.19
C LYS A 17 8.67 11.51 -20.42
N GLN A 18 9.95 11.80 -20.53
CA GLN A 18 10.99 10.76 -20.67
C GLN A 18 11.56 10.32 -19.32
N SER A 19 11.23 11.02 -18.22
CA SER A 19 11.71 10.69 -16.88
C SER A 19 10.82 9.65 -16.20
N PRO A 20 11.32 8.43 -15.96
CA PRO A 20 10.56 7.38 -15.26
C PRO A 20 10.11 7.81 -13.86
N GLY A 21 10.97 8.53 -13.13
CA GLY A 21 10.66 9.04 -11.79
C GLY A 21 9.55 10.08 -11.79
N PHE A 22 9.56 11.00 -12.77
CA PHE A 22 8.49 11.99 -12.92
C PHE A 22 7.15 11.33 -13.27
N LEU A 23 7.16 10.35 -14.17
CA LEU A 23 5.97 9.58 -14.53
C LEU A 23 5.45 8.79 -13.32
N LEU A 24 6.33 8.12 -12.58
CA LEU A 24 5.97 7.38 -11.38
C LEU A 24 5.31 8.28 -10.33
N TRP A 25 5.84 9.49 -10.12
CA TRP A 25 5.23 10.48 -9.22
C TRP A 25 3.78 10.77 -9.63
N HIS A 26 3.54 11.11 -10.88
CA HIS A 26 2.21 11.43 -11.37
C HIS A 26 1.26 10.24 -11.32
N ILE A 27 1.71 9.07 -11.77
CA ILE A 27 0.92 7.84 -11.76
C ILE A 27 0.54 7.47 -10.32
N SER A 28 1.51 7.46 -9.40
CA SER A 28 1.26 7.08 -8.00
C SER A 28 0.32 8.07 -7.30
N THR A 29 0.45 9.36 -7.58
CA THR A 29 -0.43 10.40 -7.01
C THR A 29 -1.87 10.24 -7.51
N SER A 30 -2.06 10.08 -8.81
CA SER A 30 -3.39 9.89 -9.42
C SER A 30 -4.04 8.57 -8.96
N TRP A 31 -3.26 7.49 -8.94
CA TRP A 31 -3.71 6.20 -8.45
C TRP A 31 -4.14 6.27 -6.98
N ARG A 32 -3.30 6.87 -6.12
CA ARG A 32 -3.61 7.05 -4.70
C ARG A 32 -4.93 7.82 -4.50
N THR A 33 -5.13 8.91 -5.22
CA THR A 33 -6.37 9.69 -5.15
C THR A 33 -7.59 8.83 -5.49
N SER A 34 -7.49 7.97 -6.51
CA SER A 34 -8.56 7.04 -6.89
C SER A 34 -8.87 6.05 -5.76
N ILE A 35 -7.85 5.45 -5.16
CA ILE A 35 -8.00 4.50 -4.07
C ILE A 35 -8.57 5.17 -2.81
N GLU A 36 -8.06 6.34 -2.44
CA GLU A 36 -8.55 7.10 -1.27
C GLU A 36 -10.01 7.49 -1.40
N SER A 37 -10.47 7.82 -2.61
CA SER A 37 -11.88 8.12 -2.88
C SER A 37 -12.79 6.93 -2.56
N VAL A 38 -12.38 5.72 -2.92
CA VAL A 38 -13.12 4.49 -2.63
C VAL A 38 -13.08 4.16 -1.13
N LEU A 39 -11.91 4.20 -0.52
CA LEU A 39 -11.73 3.85 0.89
C LEU A 39 -12.43 4.81 1.85
N LYS A 40 -12.56 6.08 1.47
CA LYS A 40 -13.28 7.09 2.26
C LYS A 40 -14.72 6.67 2.54
N THR A 41 -15.39 6.01 1.61
CA THR A 41 -16.78 5.53 1.78
C THR A 41 -16.89 4.43 2.85
N LEU A 42 -15.77 3.74 3.14
CA LEU A 42 -15.67 2.69 4.15
C LEU A 42 -14.99 3.17 5.45
N GLY A 43 -14.75 4.49 5.56
CA GLY A 43 -14.12 5.08 6.74
C GLY A 43 -12.63 4.69 6.93
N LEU A 44 -11.94 4.29 5.86
CA LEU A 44 -10.53 3.92 5.87
C LEU A 44 -9.66 4.97 5.21
N THR A 45 -8.46 5.19 5.74
CA THR A 45 -7.36 5.81 5.00
C THR A 45 -6.62 4.73 4.18
N HIS A 46 -5.89 5.14 3.16
CA HIS A 46 -5.12 4.19 2.34
C HIS A 46 -4.09 3.39 3.19
N PRO A 47 -3.28 4.01 4.07
CA PRO A 47 -2.39 3.26 4.95
C PRO A 47 -3.13 2.28 5.88
N GLN A 48 -4.30 2.65 6.40
CA GLN A 48 -5.13 1.74 7.20
C GLN A 48 -5.60 0.52 6.40
N PHE A 49 -6.02 0.72 5.16
CA PHE A 49 -6.37 -0.38 4.27
C PHE A 49 -5.18 -1.31 4.02
N VAL A 50 -4.01 -0.76 3.69
CA VAL A 50 -2.79 -1.55 3.44
C VAL A 50 -2.45 -2.43 4.64
N VAL A 51 -2.45 -1.88 5.86
CA VAL A 51 -2.17 -2.65 7.08
C VAL A 51 -3.28 -3.68 7.36
N LEU A 52 -4.55 -3.30 7.20
CA LEU A 52 -5.68 -4.21 7.40
C LEU A 52 -5.63 -5.41 6.44
N ALA A 53 -5.34 -5.16 5.15
CA ALA A 53 -5.18 -6.19 4.13
C ALA A 53 -3.96 -7.09 4.41
N THR A 54 -2.84 -6.49 4.84
CA THR A 54 -1.63 -7.22 5.23
C THR A 54 -1.90 -8.16 6.41
N VAL A 55 -2.59 -7.69 7.44
CA VAL A 55 -2.99 -8.55 8.58
C VAL A 55 -3.89 -9.68 8.10
N GLY A 56 -4.90 -9.36 7.29
CA GLY A 56 -5.81 -10.37 6.73
C GLY A 56 -5.08 -11.44 5.92
N TRP A 57 -4.14 -11.04 5.08
CA TRP A 57 -3.33 -11.94 4.28
C TRP A 57 -2.43 -12.85 5.12
N LEU A 58 -1.70 -12.27 6.06
CA LEU A 58 -0.75 -13.01 6.90
C LEU A 58 -1.45 -13.97 7.88
N THR A 59 -2.69 -13.66 8.28
CA THR A 59 -3.46 -14.50 9.22
C THR A 59 -4.47 -15.44 8.52
N ARG A 60 -4.54 -15.46 7.19
CA ARG A 60 -5.54 -16.23 6.42
C ARG A 60 -5.58 -17.73 6.70
N ASN A 61 -4.45 -18.30 7.12
CA ASN A 61 -4.32 -19.72 7.47
C ASN A 61 -4.41 -19.99 8.98
N GLY A 62 -4.82 -19.00 9.78
CA GLY A 62 -4.86 -19.11 11.24
C GLY A 62 -3.54 -18.79 11.95
N ASP A 63 -2.54 -18.31 11.22
CA ASP A 63 -1.24 -17.96 11.79
C ASP A 63 -1.32 -16.73 12.69
N LEU A 64 -0.46 -16.69 13.71
CA LEU A 64 -0.24 -15.50 14.50
C LEU A 64 0.79 -14.62 13.80
N VAL A 65 0.49 -13.34 13.66
CA VAL A 65 1.39 -12.39 13.02
C VAL A 65 1.77 -11.27 13.98
N ASN A 66 3.07 -11.00 14.07
CA ASN A 66 3.58 -9.90 14.86
C ASN A 66 3.65 -8.60 14.07
N GLN A 67 3.72 -7.49 14.81
CA GLN A 67 3.73 -6.15 14.23
C GLN A 67 4.94 -5.92 13.30
N VAL A 68 6.08 -6.57 13.55
CA VAL A 68 7.29 -6.43 12.70
C VAL A 68 7.06 -7.03 11.30
N ALA A 69 6.46 -8.22 11.24
CA ALA A 69 6.15 -8.87 9.96
C ALA A 69 5.14 -8.04 9.14
N ILE A 70 4.14 -7.45 9.81
CA ILE A 70 3.17 -6.56 9.17
C ILE A 70 3.88 -5.33 8.56
N GLY A 71 4.72 -4.65 9.34
CA GLY A 71 5.46 -3.48 8.86
C GLY A 71 6.38 -3.80 7.69
N LYS A 72 7.08 -4.93 7.75
CA LYS A 72 7.97 -5.40 6.67
C LYS A 72 7.19 -5.63 5.37
N MET A 73 6.06 -6.34 5.44
CA MET A 73 5.25 -6.62 4.25
C MET A 73 4.54 -5.37 3.73
N ALA A 74 4.06 -4.49 4.61
CA ALA A 74 3.42 -3.24 4.23
C ALA A 74 4.42 -2.14 3.75
N GLY A 75 5.72 -2.38 3.87
CA GLY A 75 6.75 -1.40 3.51
C GLY A 75 6.76 -0.17 4.43
N LEU A 76 6.43 -0.35 5.71
CA LEU A 76 6.31 0.72 6.69
C LEU A 76 7.42 0.63 7.75
N ASP A 77 7.92 1.78 8.18
CA ASP A 77 8.79 1.84 9.35
C ASP A 77 8.02 1.44 10.63
N PRO A 78 8.72 0.97 11.69
CA PRO A 78 8.06 0.46 12.90
C PRO A 78 7.14 1.46 13.59
N ASN A 79 7.48 2.74 13.55
CA ASN A 79 6.74 3.80 14.22
C ASN A 79 5.43 4.09 13.50
N THR A 80 5.50 4.31 12.19
CA THR A 80 4.33 4.50 11.33
C THR A 80 3.39 3.30 11.39
N ASN A 81 3.92 2.08 11.28
CA ASN A 81 3.14 0.85 11.39
C ASN A 81 2.41 0.76 12.73
N SER A 82 3.09 1.06 13.85
CA SER A 82 2.49 1.05 15.18
C SER A 82 1.35 2.06 15.32
N GLN A 83 1.50 3.26 14.76
CA GLN A 83 0.46 4.30 14.79
C GLN A 83 -0.76 3.90 13.95
N ILE A 84 -0.56 3.29 12.79
CA ILE A 84 -1.66 2.82 11.95
C ILE A 84 -2.43 1.70 12.63
N ILE A 85 -1.73 0.72 13.24
CA ILE A 85 -2.35 -0.37 14.01
C ILE A 85 -3.16 0.20 15.17
N LYS A 86 -2.61 1.17 15.91
CA LYS A 86 -3.35 1.87 16.98
C LYS A 86 -4.63 2.53 16.46
N GLY A 87 -4.57 3.19 15.30
CA GLY A 87 -5.75 3.77 14.66
C GLY A 87 -6.80 2.72 14.28
N LEU A 88 -6.38 1.55 13.80
CA LEU A 88 -7.28 0.43 13.52
C LEU A 88 -7.90 -0.17 14.79
N GLU A 89 -7.15 -0.25 15.89
CA GLU A 89 -7.68 -0.66 17.20
C GLU A 89 -8.73 0.32 17.71
N GLN A 90 -8.48 1.62 17.60
CA GLN A 90 -9.44 2.67 18.01
C GLN A 90 -10.75 2.60 17.22
N LYS A 91 -10.68 2.14 15.97
CA LYS A 91 -11.86 1.88 15.11
C LYS A 91 -12.48 0.50 15.35
N GLY A 92 -11.92 -0.32 16.23
CA GLY A 92 -12.39 -1.68 16.48
C GLY A 92 -12.19 -2.65 15.31
N LEU A 93 -11.23 -2.37 14.41
CA LEU A 93 -10.99 -3.18 13.20
C LEU A 93 -9.87 -4.21 13.38
N ALA A 94 -8.92 -3.93 14.27
CA ALA A 94 -7.85 -4.82 14.66
C ALA A 94 -7.71 -4.86 16.17
N LYS A 95 -7.00 -5.86 16.66
CA LYS A 95 -6.64 -5.99 18.08
C LYS A 95 -5.22 -6.50 18.23
N ARG A 96 -4.49 -5.97 19.21
CA ARG A 96 -3.23 -6.54 19.66
C ARG A 96 -3.49 -7.62 20.69
N VAL A 97 -2.79 -8.74 20.52
CA VAL A 97 -2.86 -9.89 21.44
C VAL A 97 -1.44 -10.09 21.99
N PRO A 98 -1.27 -10.21 23.33
CA PRO A 98 0.03 -10.54 23.90
C PRO A 98 0.55 -11.84 23.30
N SER A 99 1.85 -11.88 22.93
CA SER A 99 2.49 -13.15 22.59
C SER A 99 2.79 -13.95 23.87
N SER A 100 2.97 -15.26 23.70
CA SER A 100 3.29 -16.16 24.82
C SER A 100 4.59 -15.81 25.55
N ASP A 101 5.52 -15.11 24.91
CA ASP A 101 6.78 -14.65 25.49
C ASP A 101 6.75 -13.20 26.02
N GLY A 102 5.60 -12.52 25.89
CA GLY A 102 5.38 -11.15 26.39
C GLY A 102 6.17 -10.04 25.66
N ARG A 103 7.03 -10.38 24.69
CA ARG A 103 7.93 -9.42 24.02
C ARG A 103 7.37 -8.92 22.70
N ALA A 104 6.65 -9.77 21.97
CA ALA A 104 6.04 -9.41 20.70
C ALA A 104 4.54 -9.16 20.86
N LYS A 105 4.02 -8.18 20.17
CA LYS A 105 2.57 -7.95 20.06
C LYS A 105 2.09 -8.56 18.77
N ASN A 106 1.27 -9.60 18.87
CA ASN A 106 0.55 -10.15 17.74
C ASN A 106 -0.65 -9.27 17.41
N VAL A 107 -1.01 -9.23 16.14
CA VAL A 107 -2.13 -8.44 15.63
C VAL A 107 -3.07 -9.38 14.89
N SER A 108 -4.35 -9.22 15.10
CA SER A 108 -5.40 -9.95 14.38
C SER A 108 -6.54 -9.02 14.01
N LEU A 109 -7.31 -9.39 12.99
CA LEU A 109 -8.54 -8.71 12.67
C LEU A 109 -9.62 -9.01 13.72
N THR A 110 -10.47 -8.03 13.97
CA THR A 110 -11.75 -8.27 14.63
C THR A 110 -12.77 -8.79 13.60
N LYS A 111 -13.93 -9.23 14.05
CA LYS A 111 -15.05 -9.57 13.15
C LYS A 111 -15.44 -8.37 12.28
N THR A 112 -15.48 -7.18 12.87
CA THR A 112 -15.75 -5.91 12.17
C THR A 112 -14.65 -5.61 11.15
N GLY A 113 -13.37 -5.78 11.53
CA GLY A 113 -12.24 -5.59 10.61
C GLY A 113 -12.27 -6.54 9.43
N ALA A 114 -12.58 -7.81 9.64
CA ALA A 114 -12.75 -8.79 8.57
C ALA A 114 -13.93 -8.43 7.65
N HIS A 115 -15.04 -7.97 8.22
CA HIS A 115 -16.19 -7.51 7.44
C HIS A 115 -15.86 -6.30 6.55
N ILE A 116 -15.19 -5.31 7.11
CA ILE A 116 -14.75 -4.12 6.34
C ILE A 116 -13.74 -4.51 5.27
N LEU A 117 -12.79 -5.41 5.56
CA LEU A 117 -11.82 -5.87 4.56
C LEU A 117 -12.51 -6.62 3.40
N ASN A 118 -13.52 -7.43 3.68
CA ASN A 118 -14.31 -8.10 2.65
C ASN A 118 -15.03 -7.13 1.70
N GLN A 119 -15.29 -5.91 2.14
CA GLN A 119 -15.84 -4.85 1.29
C GLN A 119 -14.74 -4.03 0.61
N ALA A 120 -13.69 -3.69 1.35
CA ALA A 120 -12.63 -2.80 0.90
C ALA A 120 -11.76 -3.42 -0.20
N LEU A 121 -11.36 -4.69 -0.04
CA LEU A 121 -10.46 -5.34 -0.98
C LEU A 121 -11.04 -5.42 -2.40
N PRO A 122 -12.27 -5.94 -2.62
CA PRO A 122 -12.86 -5.95 -3.96
C PRO A 122 -13.10 -4.54 -4.53
N ALA A 123 -13.43 -3.57 -3.69
CA ALA A 123 -13.63 -2.19 -4.11
C ALA A 123 -12.33 -1.53 -4.59
N VAL A 124 -11.22 -1.77 -3.89
CA VAL A 124 -9.88 -1.32 -4.29
C VAL A 124 -9.44 -2.01 -5.58
N GLU A 125 -9.59 -3.32 -5.69
CA GLU A 125 -9.23 -4.08 -6.90
C GLU A 125 -10.04 -3.63 -8.13
N LYS A 126 -11.32 -3.26 -7.93
CA LYS A 126 -12.13 -2.65 -8.99
C LYS A 126 -11.62 -1.28 -9.39
N ALA A 127 -11.20 -0.45 -8.43
CA ALA A 127 -10.59 0.85 -8.71
C ALA A 127 -9.24 0.70 -9.44
N ASP A 128 -8.42 -0.27 -9.06
CA ASP A 128 -7.18 -0.63 -9.76
C ASP A 128 -7.46 -1.03 -11.21
N SER A 129 -8.41 -1.93 -11.43
CA SER A 129 -8.80 -2.36 -12.77
C SER A 129 -9.28 -1.20 -13.64
N HIS A 130 -10.01 -0.26 -13.04
CA HIS A 130 -10.45 0.96 -13.74
C HIS A 130 -9.27 1.89 -14.05
N PHE A 131 -8.37 2.09 -13.11
CA PHE A 131 -7.20 2.95 -13.27
C PHE A 131 -6.27 2.46 -14.39
N PHE A 132 -6.06 1.15 -14.46
CA PHE A 132 -5.18 0.52 -15.45
C PHE A 132 -5.89 0.07 -16.73
N ASN A 133 -7.15 0.44 -16.95
CA ASN A 133 -7.94 -0.02 -18.10
C ASN A 133 -7.45 0.47 -19.48
N LEU A 134 -6.56 1.46 -19.51
CA LEU A 134 -5.88 1.91 -20.73
C LEU A 134 -4.82 0.93 -21.23
N LEU A 135 -4.38 0.00 -20.37
CA LEU A 135 -3.41 -1.02 -20.71
C LEU A 135 -4.13 -2.28 -21.20
N ASN A 136 -3.66 -2.85 -22.28
CA ASN A 136 -4.08 -4.20 -22.66
C ASN A 136 -3.46 -5.25 -21.71
N ALA A 137 -3.94 -6.49 -21.78
CA ALA A 137 -3.51 -7.57 -20.87
C ALA A 137 -1.98 -7.84 -20.92
N LYS A 138 -1.35 -7.71 -22.09
CA LYS A 138 0.10 -7.91 -22.27
C LYS A 138 0.89 -6.78 -21.60
N GLU A 139 0.46 -5.54 -21.78
CA GLU A 139 1.08 -4.36 -21.17
C GLU A 139 0.95 -4.39 -19.66
N LEU A 140 -0.24 -4.73 -19.13
CA LEU A 140 -0.48 -4.85 -17.69
C LEU A 140 0.39 -5.94 -17.07
N ASN A 141 0.51 -7.10 -17.72
CA ASN A 141 1.38 -8.18 -17.25
C ASN A 141 2.85 -7.77 -17.23
N LEU A 142 3.34 -7.13 -18.30
CA LEU A 142 4.71 -6.64 -18.38
C LEU A 142 5.00 -5.58 -17.31
N MET A 143 4.08 -4.65 -17.10
CA MET A 143 4.17 -3.64 -16.04
C MET A 143 4.26 -4.30 -14.66
N THR A 144 3.39 -5.27 -14.37
CA THR A 144 3.39 -6.00 -13.09
C THR A 144 4.72 -6.72 -12.87
N GLN A 145 5.24 -7.44 -13.85
CA GLN A 145 6.54 -8.10 -13.79
C GLN A 145 7.69 -7.10 -13.57
N THR A 146 7.60 -5.93 -14.19
CA THR A 146 8.60 -4.87 -14.04
C THR A 146 8.56 -4.28 -12.62
N PHE A 147 7.38 -4.04 -12.08
CA PHE A 147 7.20 -3.56 -10.70
C PHE A 147 7.74 -4.56 -9.67
N GLN A 148 7.53 -5.86 -9.88
CA GLN A 148 8.08 -6.91 -9.01
C GLN A 148 9.61 -6.87 -8.91
N LYS A 149 10.31 -6.43 -9.97
CA LYS A 149 11.78 -6.26 -9.93
C LYS A 149 12.22 -5.05 -9.10
N LEU A 150 11.35 -4.04 -8.96
CA LEU A 150 11.63 -2.79 -8.25
C LEU A 150 11.20 -2.82 -6.79
N VAL A 151 10.26 -3.71 -6.44
CA VAL A 151 9.81 -3.88 -5.05
C VAL A 151 10.93 -4.45 -4.20
N PRO A 152 11.18 -3.92 -2.98
CA PRO A 152 12.18 -4.48 -2.08
C PRO A 152 11.95 -5.97 -1.78
N LYS A 153 13.05 -6.74 -1.68
CA LYS A 153 12.97 -8.16 -1.33
C LYS A 153 12.23 -8.38 0.00
N GLY A 154 11.38 -9.39 0.05
CA GLY A 154 10.60 -9.75 1.23
C GLY A 154 9.24 -9.06 1.34
N VAL A 155 8.82 -8.31 0.32
CA VAL A 155 7.46 -7.76 0.21
C VAL A 155 6.53 -8.71 -0.54
N THR A 156 7.06 -9.45 -1.51
CA THR A 156 6.29 -10.34 -2.41
C THR A 156 6.62 -11.83 -2.27
N ASP A 157 7.51 -12.16 -1.34
CA ASP A 157 7.94 -13.55 -1.10
C ASP A 157 7.05 -14.26 -0.07
#